data_38ef659c93f5bb35115b4a65798e30a4
#
_entry.id   38ef659c93f5bb35115b4a65798e30a4
#
_cell.length_a   1.000
_cell.length_b   1.000
_cell.length_c   1.000
_cell.angle_alpha   90.00
_cell.angle_beta   90.00
_cell.angle_gamma   90.00
#
_symmetry.space_group_name_H-M   'P 1'
#
loop_
_entity.id
_entity.type
_entity.pdbx_description
1 polymer ?
#
loop_
_entity_poly.entity_id
_entity_poly.type
_entity_poly.pdbx_seq_one_letter_code
_entity_poly.pdbx_strand_id
1 'polypeptide(L)'
;MPGSPVQETTQQPGDIIAGAPAASKASMPAPDPTRTVSHQLAPAAGTYQIDPAHTFVDFTAQHLIVGHVRGRFTQLAGQITVAEDLTQSATSVTITAASIDTHVAKRDNDLRSARYLDTDTYPAITFASTLLTEYPGNRWGLEGDLTIKNITRPVELLTEFTGSATDNLGNAKVAFLAQARIRRHDFGLTHELRNEAGSLLVRRDVTLCFAVEAIRTSTHPHSYGS
;
A
#
# COMPACT_ATOMS: atom_id res chain seq x y z
N MET A 1 -83.52 8.11 -29.05
CA MET A 1 -83.72 8.43 -30.46
C MET A 1 -83.31 9.84 -30.77
N PRO A 2 -82.73 10.13 -31.86
CA PRO A 2 -81.58 9.60 -32.60
C PRO A 2 -80.46 10.67 -32.63
N GLY A 3 -79.31 10.44 -32.97
CA GLY A 3 -78.69 10.11 -34.25
C GLY A 3 -77.32 10.74 -34.30
N SER A 4 -76.38 9.99 -34.78
CA SER A 4 -75.03 10.38 -35.23
C SER A 4 -75.02 11.49 -36.26
N PRO A 5 -73.85 12.06 -36.64
CA PRO A 5 -72.86 11.25 -37.33
C PRO A 5 -71.36 11.64 -36.98
N VAL A 6 -70.55 10.68 -37.35
CA VAL A 6 -69.08 10.62 -37.47
C VAL A 6 -68.57 11.70 -38.44
N GLN A 7 -67.42 12.31 -38.05
CA GLN A 7 -66.51 12.91 -39.04
C GLN A 7 -65.13 12.31 -38.90
N GLU A 8 -64.73 11.64 -39.90
CA GLU A 8 -63.47 11.08 -40.25
C GLU A 8 -62.50 12.23 -40.62
N THR A 9 -61.40 12.36 -39.93
CA THR A 9 -60.28 13.24 -40.35
C THR A 9 -59.02 12.39 -40.52
N THR A 10 -58.73 12.17 -41.78
CA THR A 10 -57.49 11.57 -42.28
C THR A 10 -56.28 12.43 -41.85
N GLN A 11 -55.38 11.86 -41.14
CA GLN A 11 -54.09 12.49 -40.87
C GLN A 11 -52.97 11.60 -41.42
N GLN A 12 -52.17 12.20 -42.31
CA GLN A 12 -51.02 11.59 -42.97
C GLN A 12 -49.91 11.21 -42.02
N PRO A 13 -49.12 10.19 -42.36
CA PRO A 13 -47.96 9.78 -41.53
C PRO A 13 -46.80 10.74 -41.75
N GLY A 14 -46.38 11.40 -40.64
CA GLY A 14 -45.14 12.16 -40.58
C GLY A 14 -43.95 11.22 -40.31
N ASP A 15 -42.91 11.40 -41.10
CA ASP A 15 -41.62 10.70 -41.05
C ASP A 15 -40.99 10.75 -39.65
N ILE A 16 -40.88 9.61 -39.02
CA ILE A 16 -40.06 9.44 -37.82
C ILE A 16 -38.63 9.11 -38.28
N ILE A 17 -37.76 10.11 -38.24
CA ILE A 17 -36.32 9.91 -38.41
C ILE A 17 -35.85 9.08 -37.24
N ALA A 18 -35.54 7.82 -37.48
CA ALA A 18 -34.90 6.93 -36.52
C ALA A 18 -33.50 7.46 -36.22
N GLY A 19 -33.34 8.08 -35.04
CA GLY A 19 -32.05 8.36 -34.48
C GLY A 19 -31.34 7.04 -34.16
N ALA A 20 -30.26 6.74 -34.86
CA ALA A 20 -29.39 5.62 -34.55
C ALA A 20 -28.92 5.71 -33.10
N PRO A 21 -28.94 4.62 -32.31
CA PRO A 21 -28.37 4.63 -30.97
C PRO A 21 -26.87 4.87 -31.09
N ALA A 22 -26.39 5.91 -30.41
CA ALA A 22 -24.97 6.17 -30.25
C ALA A 22 -24.32 4.89 -29.72
N ALA A 23 -23.40 4.33 -30.48
CA ALA A 23 -22.61 3.19 -30.06
C ALA A 23 -21.92 3.55 -28.76
N SER A 24 -22.39 2.97 -27.67
CA SER A 24 -21.70 2.97 -26.40
C SER A 24 -20.28 2.44 -26.67
N LYS A 25 -19.26 3.27 -26.47
CA LYS A 25 -17.85 2.81 -26.40
C LYS A 25 -17.81 1.79 -25.31
N ALA A 26 -17.84 0.51 -25.66
CA ALA A 26 -17.51 -0.55 -24.74
C ALA A 26 -16.09 -0.26 -24.22
N SER A 27 -16.00 0.16 -22.98
CA SER A 27 -14.74 0.28 -22.27
C SER A 27 -14.11 -1.11 -22.28
N MET A 28 -12.97 -1.26 -22.91
CA MET A 28 -12.20 -2.51 -22.82
C MET A 28 -11.99 -2.79 -21.33
N PRO A 29 -12.21 -4.04 -20.87
CA PRO A 29 -11.90 -4.40 -19.49
C PRO A 29 -10.44 -4.04 -19.23
N ALA A 30 -10.18 -3.42 -18.07
CA ALA A 30 -8.82 -3.14 -17.65
C ALA A 30 -8.02 -4.46 -17.70
N PRO A 31 -6.79 -4.46 -18.21
CA PRO A 31 -5.98 -5.68 -18.27
C PRO A 31 -5.85 -6.26 -16.87
N ASP A 32 -5.88 -7.59 -16.77
CA ASP A 32 -5.70 -8.31 -15.52
C ASP A 32 -4.40 -7.80 -14.85
N PRO A 33 -4.47 -7.27 -13.62
CA PRO A 33 -3.30 -6.77 -12.93
C PRO A 33 -2.37 -7.88 -12.42
N THR A 34 -2.57 -9.12 -12.83
CA THR A 34 -1.80 -10.31 -12.43
C THR A 34 -1.15 -10.99 -13.63
N ARG A 35 0.04 -11.55 -13.42
CA ARG A 35 0.77 -12.39 -14.38
C ARG A 35 1.46 -13.55 -13.67
N THR A 36 1.87 -14.56 -14.42
CA THR A 36 2.69 -15.66 -13.91
C THR A 36 4.13 -15.48 -14.35
N VAL A 37 5.06 -15.48 -13.39
CA VAL A 37 6.50 -15.42 -13.61
C VAL A 37 7.13 -16.57 -12.83
N SER A 38 7.97 -17.38 -13.47
CA SER A 38 8.65 -18.54 -12.84
C SER A 38 7.68 -19.46 -12.06
N HIS A 39 6.47 -19.69 -12.59
CA HIS A 39 5.38 -20.47 -11.95
C HIS A 39 4.77 -19.84 -10.68
N GLN A 40 5.07 -18.57 -10.37
CA GLN A 40 4.49 -17.83 -9.27
C GLN A 40 3.58 -16.71 -9.78
N LEU A 41 2.55 -16.38 -9.00
CA LEU A 41 1.73 -15.19 -9.27
C LEU A 41 2.53 -13.94 -8.93
N ALA A 42 2.48 -12.97 -9.83
CA ALA A 42 3.10 -11.67 -9.67
C ALA A 42 2.15 -10.57 -10.17
N PRO A 43 2.29 -9.32 -9.71
CA PRO A 43 1.58 -8.20 -10.29
C PRO A 43 1.98 -7.99 -11.75
N ALA A 44 1.09 -7.44 -12.57
CA ALA A 44 1.44 -6.96 -13.89
C ALA A 44 2.49 -5.84 -13.78
N ALA A 45 3.38 -5.75 -14.76
CA ALA A 45 4.37 -4.68 -14.79
C ALA A 45 3.70 -3.30 -14.85
N GLY A 46 4.27 -2.35 -14.13
CA GLY A 46 3.74 -1.00 -14.01
C GLY A 46 4.14 -0.32 -12.71
N THR A 47 3.69 0.90 -12.55
CA THR A 47 3.88 1.69 -11.34
C THR A 47 2.59 1.72 -10.53
N TYR A 48 2.72 1.49 -9.24
CA TYR A 48 1.63 1.43 -8.29
C TYR A 48 1.90 2.42 -7.16
N GLN A 49 0.94 3.30 -6.89
CA GLN A 49 0.99 4.20 -5.74
C GLN A 49 0.39 3.49 -4.53
N ILE A 50 1.09 3.47 -3.42
CA ILE A 50 0.59 2.88 -2.18
C ILE A 50 -0.67 3.65 -1.74
N ASP A 51 -1.74 2.92 -1.44
CA ASP A 51 -2.99 3.46 -0.91
C ASP A 51 -2.89 3.57 0.62
N PRO A 52 -2.71 4.78 1.19
CA PRO A 52 -2.53 4.95 2.62
C PRO A 52 -3.78 4.62 3.44
N ALA A 53 -4.97 4.62 2.80
CA ALA A 53 -6.22 4.29 3.50
C ALA A 53 -6.36 2.79 3.76
N HIS A 54 -5.71 1.94 2.95
CA HIS A 54 -5.79 0.48 3.03
C HIS A 54 -4.42 -0.17 3.28
N THR A 55 -3.42 0.63 3.69
CA THR A 55 -2.09 0.12 4.02
C THR A 55 -1.81 0.28 5.50
N PHE A 56 -1.29 -0.80 6.11
CA PHE A 56 -0.98 -0.84 7.53
C PHE A 56 0.49 -1.17 7.73
N VAL A 57 1.15 -0.39 8.62
CA VAL A 57 2.51 -0.62 9.09
C VAL A 57 2.46 -0.82 10.59
N ASP A 58 2.42 -2.07 10.99
CA ASP A 58 2.33 -2.47 12.40
C ASP A 58 3.71 -2.88 12.93
N PHE A 59 3.95 -2.64 14.21
CA PHE A 59 5.14 -3.14 14.89
C PHE A 59 4.79 -3.85 16.20
N THR A 60 5.63 -4.81 16.57
CA THR A 60 5.49 -5.53 17.83
C THR A 60 6.85 -5.68 18.50
N ALA A 61 6.93 -5.30 19.75
CA ALA A 61 8.10 -5.55 20.61
C ALA A 61 7.67 -6.36 21.83
N GLN A 62 8.46 -7.38 22.20
CA GLN A 62 8.17 -8.20 23.38
C GLN A 62 8.39 -7.38 24.66
N HIS A 63 7.39 -7.42 25.56
CA HIS A 63 7.44 -6.80 26.88
C HIS A 63 7.50 -7.88 27.95
N LEU A 64 8.50 -7.81 28.82
CA LEU A 64 8.76 -8.81 29.85
C LEU A 64 8.86 -10.24 29.28
N ILE A 65 8.07 -11.17 29.80
CA ILE A 65 8.15 -12.60 29.48
C ILE A 65 7.16 -12.96 28.36
N VAL A 66 5.90 -12.54 28.50
CA VAL A 66 4.79 -12.92 27.58
C VAL A 66 4.05 -11.73 26.99
N GLY A 67 4.21 -10.54 27.55
CA GLY A 67 3.53 -9.32 27.05
C GLY A 67 4.14 -8.82 25.74
N HIS A 68 3.36 -8.03 25.02
CA HIS A 68 3.81 -7.36 23.81
C HIS A 68 3.36 -5.89 23.82
N VAL A 69 4.25 -5.01 23.43
CA VAL A 69 3.89 -3.66 22.99
C VAL A 69 3.60 -3.75 21.50
N ARG A 70 2.42 -3.36 21.12
CA ARG A 70 2.00 -3.26 19.72
C ARG A 70 1.66 -1.83 19.40
N GLY A 71 1.92 -1.43 18.19
CA GLY A 71 1.55 -0.14 17.65
C GLY A 71 1.64 -0.14 16.15
N ARG A 72 1.27 0.98 15.55
CA ARG A 72 1.30 1.20 14.11
C ARG A 72 1.75 2.62 13.79
N PHE A 73 2.10 2.82 12.53
CA PHE A 73 2.20 4.13 11.92
C PHE A 73 0.97 4.36 11.06
N THR A 74 0.31 5.51 11.24
CA THR A 74 -0.97 5.83 10.59
C THR A 74 -0.83 6.70 9.35
N GLN A 75 0.38 7.20 9.05
CA GLN A 75 0.65 8.06 7.90
C GLN A 75 1.87 7.57 7.15
N LEU A 76 1.66 7.24 5.89
CA LEU A 76 2.72 6.81 4.99
C LEU A 76 2.39 7.18 3.55
N ALA A 77 3.41 7.22 2.72
CA ALA A 77 3.30 7.32 1.27
C ALA A 77 4.39 6.45 0.63
N GLY A 78 4.17 6.01 -0.59
CA GLY A 78 5.17 5.20 -1.26
C GLY A 78 4.73 4.77 -2.65
N GLN A 79 5.67 4.17 -3.36
CA GLN A 79 5.49 3.71 -4.72
C GLN A 79 6.14 2.34 -4.89
N ILE A 80 5.49 1.49 -5.67
CA ILE A 80 6.00 0.19 -6.09
C ILE A 80 6.08 0.22 -7.62
N THR A 81 7.27 0.01 -8.16
CA THR A 81 7.48 -0.20 -9.60
C THR A 81 7.73 -1.68 -9.83
N VAL A 82 6.82 -2.33 -10.52
CA VAL A 82 6.95 -3.72 -10.95
C VAL A 82 7.48 -3.73 -12.38
N ALA A 83 8.69 -4.22 -12.56
CA ALA A 83 9.30 -4.33 -13.88
C ALA A 83 8.87 -5.62 -14.61
N GLU A 84 9.08 -5.70 -15.93
CA GLU A 84 8.88 -6.95 -16.68
C GLU A 84 9.78 -8.06 -16.13
N ASP A 85 11.04 -7.77 -15.93
CA ASP A 85 11.95 -8.58 -15.12
C ASP A 85 11.78 -8.17 -13.65
N LEU A 86 11.21 -9.05 -12.83
CA LEU A 86 10.92 -8.77 -11.43
C LEU A 86 12.15 -8.34 -10.63
N THR A 87 13.35 -8.79 -11.01
CA THR A 87 14.60 -8.42 -10.33
C THR A 87 14.91 -6.93 -10.44
N GLN A 88 14.33 -6.25 -11.43
CA GLN A 88 14.46 -4.81 -11.65
C GLN A 88 13.35 -3.99 -11.00
N SER A 89 12.48 -4.65 -10.24
CA SER A 89 11.40 -3.96 -9.51
C SER A 89 11.96 -3.15 -8.34
N ALA A 90 11.28 -2.05 -8.03
CA ALA A 90 11.71 -1.14 -6.98
C ALA A 90 10.55 -0.69 -6.10
N THR A 91 10.84 -0.48 -4.83
CA THR A 91 9.87 0.01 -3.84
C THR A 91 10.49 1.14 -3.04
N SER A 92 9.76 2.23 -2.87
CA SER A 92 10.12 3.31 -1.98
C SER A 92 8.94 3.65 -1.07
N VAL A 93 9.22 3.80 0.22
CA VAL A 93 8.22 4.13 1.25
C VAL A 93 8.75 5.21 2.17
N THR A 94 7.89 6.17 2.49
CA THR A 94 8.13 7.19 3.52
C THR A 94 7.01 7.11 4.54
N ILE A 95 7.36 6.96 5.81
CA ILE A 95 6.44 6.90 6.94
C ILE A 95 6.64 8.16 7.77
N THR A 96 5.57 8.86 8.11
CA THR A 96 5.61 9.98 9.07
C THR A 96 5.90 9.43 10.47
N ALA A 97 7.07 9.69 11.02
CA ALA A 97 7.50 9.11 12.30
C ALA A 97 6.58 9.51 13.46
N ALA A 98 6.05 10.74 13.45
CA ALA A 98 5.12 11.24 14.46
C ALA A 98 3.75 10.56 14.43
N SER A 99 3.42 9.82 13.36
CA SER A 99 2.15 9.09 13.21
C SER A 99 2.08 7.80 14.04
N ILE A 100 3.10 7.52 14.85
CA ILE A 100 3.13 6.37 15.74
C ILE A 100 1.97 6.40 16.74
N ASP A 101 1.25 5.27 16.80
CA ASP A 101 0.09 5.07 17.68
C ASP A 101 0.16 3.67 18.31
N THR A 102 0.17 3.62 19.62
CA THR A 102 0.10 2.38 20.40
C THR A 102 -1.18 2.30 21.23
N HIS A 103 -2.15 3.20 21.00
CA HIS A 103 -3.39 3.38 21.77
C HIS A 103 -3.13 3.77 23.24
N VAL A 104 -1.96 4.30 23.58
CA VAL A 104 -1.62 4.81 24.91
C VAL A 104 -0.87 6.14 24.74
N ALA A 105 -1.59 7.25 24.87
CA ALA A 105 -1.09 8.59 24.59
C ALA A 105 0.24 8.94 25.31
N LYS A 106 0.40 8.52 26.57
CA LYS A 106 1.66 8.74 27.30
C LYS A 106 2.84 8.02 26.64
N ARG A 107 2.65 6.78 26.21
CA ARG A 107 3.68 6.01 25.51
C ARG A 107 3.97 6.59 24.14
N ASP A 108 2.96 7.02 23.41
CA ASP A 108 3.13 7.62 22.08
C ASP A 108 3.93 8.93 22.16
N ASN A 109 3.68 9.75 23.20
CA ASN A 109 4.48 10.95 23.44
C ASN A 109 5.93 10.61 23.80
N ASP A 110 6.16 9.58 24.62
CA ASP A 110 7.51 9.11 24.92
C ASP A 110 8.22 8.62 23.64
N LEU A 111 7.55 7.82 22.81
CA LEU A 111 8.11 7.29 21.56
C LEU A 111 8.45 8.38 20.56
N ARG A 112 7.69 9.49 20.50
CA ARG A 112 7.99 10.66 19.66
C ARG A 112 9.15 11.49 20.17
N SER A 113 9.45 11.44 21.48
CA SER A 113 10.47 12.29 22.10
C SER A 113 11.89 12.01 21.59
N ALA A 114 12.81 12.93 21.87
CA ALA A 114 14.25 12.81 21.58
C ALA A 114 14.91 11.55 22.17
N ARG A 115 14.29 10.95 23.21
CA ARG A 115 14.72 9.72 23.86
C ARG A 115 14.56 8.49 22.96
N TYR A 116 13.60 8.53 22.01
CA TYR A 116 13.31 7.45 21.08
C TYR A 116 13.42 7.91 19.63
N LEU A 117 12.30 8.14 18.95
CA LEU A 117 12.26 8.46 17.51
C LEU A 117 12.72 9.88 17.21
N ASP A 118 12.60 10.82 18.16
CA ASP A 118 12.97 12.22 17.97
C ASP A 118 12.30 12.82 16.74
N THR A 119 10.99 12.72 16.71
CA THR A 119 10.20 13.01 15.51
C THR A 119 10.25 14.47 15.07
N ASP A 120 10.60 15.39 15.95
CA ASP A 120 10.79 16.80 15.65
C ASP A 120 12.07 17.03 14.83
N THR A 121 13.13 16.26 15.12
CA THR A 121 14.40 16.29 14.37
C THR A 121 14.36 15.37 13.14
N TYR A 122 13.72 14.22 13.27
CA TYR A 122 13.66 13.17 12.24
C TYR A 122 12.21 12.83 11.91
N PRO A 123 11.54 13.64 11.08
CA PRO A 123 10.09 13.48 10.83
C PRO A 123 9.74 12.26 9.99
N ALA A 124 10.70 11.65 9.31
CA ALA A 124 10.46 10.54 8.39
C ALA A 124 11.27 9.29 8.74
N ILE A 125 10.63 8.13 8.56
CA ILE A 125 11.27 6.82 8.42
C ILE A 125 11.16 6.44 6.96
N THR A 126 12.26 6.03 6.31
CA THR A 126 12.25 5.73 4.88
C THR A 126 12.77 4.33 4.61
N PHE A 127 12.24 3.71 3.56
CA PHE A 127 12.74 2.47 3.00
C PHE A 127 12.89 2.62 1.48
N ALA A 128 14.02 2.14 0.95
CA ALA A 128 14.26 2.05 -0.49
C ALA A 128 14.84 0.67 -0.81
N SER A 129 14.14 -0.09 -1.67
CA SER A 129 14.60 -1.42 -2.05
C SER A 129 15.87 -1.38 -2.90
N THR A 130 16.72 -2.38 -2.74
CA THR A 130 17.98 -2.53 -3.49
C THR A 130 18.03 -3.83 -4.27
N LEU A 131 17.35 -4.88 -3.80
CA LEU A 131 17.35 -6.20 -4.45
C LEU A 131 16.03 -6.91 -4.18
N LEU A 132 15.53 -7.64 -5.19
CA LEU A 132 14.41 -8.56 -5.05
C LEU A 132 14.90 -9.98 -5.39
N THR A 133 14.77 -10.89 -4.45
CA THR A 133 15.15 -12.30 -4.58
C THR A 133 13.91 -13.19 -4.52
N GLU A 134 13.78 -14.11 -5.46
CA GLU A 134 12.67 -15.07 -5.48
C GLU A 134 12.92 -16.20 -4.46
N TYR A 135 11.90 -16.53 -3.68
CA TYR A 135 11.89 -17.66 -2.75
C TYR A 135 10.78 -18.66 -3.11
N PRO A 136 10.89 -19.93 -2.73
CA PRO A 136 9.84 -20.92 -2.97
C PRO A 136 8.50 -20.52 -2.30
N GLY A 137 7.38 -20.85 -2.95
CA GLY A 137 6.05 -20.71 -2.37
C GLY A 137 5.48 -19.30 -2.45
N ASN A 138 5.65 -18.63 -3.56
CA ASN A 138 5.10 -17.29 -3.84
C ASN A 138 5.59 -16.21 -2.86
N ARG A 139 6.85 -16.31 -2.46
CA ARG A 139 7.51 -15.39 -1.54
C ARG A 139 8.74 -14.77 -2.17
N TRP A 140 9.06 -13.55 -1.74
CA TRP A 140 10.23 -12.82 -2.19
C TRP A 140 10.95 -12.19 -0.98
N GLY A 141 12.27 -12.21 -1.03
CA GLY A 141 13.11 -11.38 -0.17
C GLY A 141 13.27 -10.01 -0.82
N LEU A 142 12.68 -8.98 -0.25
CA LEU A 142 12.86 -7.59 -0.68
C LEU A 142 13.91 -6.95 0.23
N GLU A 143 15.16 -6.93 -0.24
CA GLU A 143 16.24 -6.23 0.46
C GLU A 143 16.17 -4.74 0.17
N GLY A 144 16.55 -3.93 1.16
CA GLY A 144 16.57 -2.48 1.00
C GLY A 144 17.17 -1.76 2.19
N ASP A 145 17.36 -0.48 1.99
CA ASP A 145 17.89 0.44 2.98
C ASP A 145 16.76 1.04 3.82
N LEU A 146 16.68 0.63 5.08
CA LEU A 146 15.78 1.23 6.07
C LEU A 146 16.53 2.34 6.82
N THR A 147 15.96 3.53 6.84
CA THR A 147 16.48 4.67 7.60
C THR A 147 15.53 5.04 8.72
N ILE A 148 16.00 4.99 9.95
CA ILE A 148 15.29 5.48 11.14
C ILE A 148 16.19 6.53 11.80
N LYS A 149 15.64 7.70 12.07
CA LYS A 149 16.43 8.89 12.45
C LYS A 149 17.44 9.22 11.34
N ASN A 150 18.71 9.24 11.66
CA ASN A 150 19.82 9.46 10.72
C ASN A 150 20.65 8.20 10.47
N ILE A 151 20.14 7.02 10.82
CA ILE A 151 20.87 5.76 10.69
C ILE A 151 20.18 4.88 9.66
N THR A 152 20.93 4.52 8.64
CA THR A 152 20.51 3.60 7.58
C THR A 152 21.11 2.23 7.79
N ARG A 153 20.30 1.18 7.64
CA ARG A 153 20.74 -0.22 7.71
C ARG A 153 20.05 -1.03 6.61
N PRO A 154 20.77 -1.98 6.02
CA PRO A 154 20.12 -2.95 5.14
C PRO A 154 19.19 -3.84 5.97
N VAL A 155 17.98 -4.05 5.44
CA VAL A 155 16.99 -4.97 5.99
C VAL A 155 16.37 -5.77 4.86
N GLU A 156 15.97 -7.00 5.18
CA GLU A 156 15.20 -7.84 4.29
C GLU A 156 13.76 -7.92 4.79
N LEU A 157 12.81 -7.69 3.87
CA LEU A 157 11.40 -7.92 4.08
C LEU A 157 11.01 -9.22 3.37
N LEU A 158 10.58 -10.23 4.13
CA LEU A 158 9.95 -11.40 3.54
C LEU A 158 8.57 -10.98 3.06
N THR A 159 8.40 -10.97 1.74
CA THR A 159 7.22 -10.41 1.06
C THR A 159 6.44 -11.50 0.34
N GLU A 160 5.12 -11.38 0.35
CA GLU A 160 4.18 -12.24 -0.36
C GLU A 160 3.21 -11.38 -1.16
N PHE A 161 3.05 -11.67 -2.45
CA PHE A 161 1.99 -11.11 -3.26
C PHE A 161 0.68 -11.86 -2.98
N THR A 162 -0.32 -11.19 -2.43
CA THR A 162 -1.58 -11.82 -2.01
C THR A 162 -2.64 -11.82 -3.10
N GLY A 163 -2.47 -10.98 -4.12
CA GLY A 163 -3.39 -10.92 -5.25
C GLY A 163 -3.63 -9.52 -5.78
N SER A 164 -4.54 -9.44 -6.71
CA SER A 164 -4.98 -8.22 -7.36
C SER A 164 -6.50 -8.17 -7.48
N ALA A 165 -7.02 -6.96 -7.64
CA ALA A 165 -8.43 -6.70 -7.88
C ALA A 165 -8.59 -5.45 -8.75
N THR A 166 -9.75 -5.31 -9.37
CA THR A 166 -10.16 -4.05 -9.98
C THR A 166 -11.28 -3.45 -9.13
N ASP A 167 -11.14 -2.20 -8.72
CA ASP A 167 -12.16 -1.52 -7.93
C ASP A 167 -13.36 -1.07 -8.81
N ASN A 168 -14.41 -0.56 -8.16
CA ASN A 168 -15.63 -0.11 -8.84
C ASN A 168 -15.40 1.08 -9.80
N LEU A 169 -14.24 1.74 -9.70
CA LEU A 169 -13.84 2.85 -10.56
C LEU A 169 -12.97 2.38 -11.75
N GLY A 170 -12.67 1.08 -11.83
CA GLY A 170 -11.82 0.49 -12.85
C GLY A 170 -10.32 0.57 -12.55
N ASN A 171 -9.92 0.96 -11.34
CA ASN A 171 -8.50 1.01 -10.97
C ASN A 171 -8.00 -0.39 -10.64
N ALA A 172 -6.88 -0.78 -11.23
CA ALA A 172 -6.19 -2.00 -10.88
C ALA A 172 -5.47 -1.83 -9.53
N LYS A 173 -5.77 -2.68 -8.58
CA LYS A 173 -5.15 -2.75 -7.26
C LYS A 173 -4.35 -4.02 -7.10
N VAL A 174 -3.28 -3.94 -6.34
CA VAL A 174 -2.43 -5.06 -5.94
C VAL A 174 -2.25 -5.05 -4.43
N ALA A 175 -2.10 -6.23 -3.85
CA ALA A 175 -1.94 -6.36 -2.40
C ALA A 175 -0.75 -7.26 -2.05
N PHE A 176 -0.04 -6.88 -0.98
CA PHE A 176 1.14 -7.56 -0.47
C PHE A 176 1.09 -7.66 1.04
N LEU A 177 1.63 -8.74 1.55
CA LEU A 177 2.05 -8.85 2.94
C LEU A 177 3.57 -8.83 2.99
N ALA A 178 4.14 -8.16 3.99
CA ALA A 178 5.57 -8.21 4.21
C ALA A 178 5.89 -8.21 5.71
N GLN A 179 7.01 -8.83 6.06
CA GLN A 179 7.48 -8.89 7.45
C GLN A 179 8.99 -8.74 7.50
N ALA A 180 9.46 -7.98 8.51
CA ALA A 180 10.87 -7.88 8.85
C ALA A 180 11.07 -7.96 10.35
N ARG A 181 12.28 -8.34 10.78
CA ARG A 181 12.72 -8.24 12.17
C ARG A 181 13.95 -7.37 12.23
N ILE A 182 13.91 -6.32 13.04
CA ILE A 182 14.99 -5.37 13.23
C ILE A 182 15.42 -5.32 14.69
N ARG A 183 16.65 -4.89 14.94
CA ARG A 183 17.12 -4.52 16.27
C ARG A 183 17.07 -3.01 16.42
N ARG A 184 16.23 -2.50 17.32
CA ARG A 184 16.06 -1.06 17.52
C ARG A 184 17.35 -0.31 17.87
N HIS A 185 18.31 -1.00 18.52
CA HIS A 185 19.62 -0.44 18.85
C HIS A 185 20.49 -0.14 17.63
N ASP A 186 20.32 -0.92 16.54
CA ASP A 186 21.06 -0.71 15.28
C ASP A 186 20.68 0.63 14.60
N PHE A 187 19.55 1.21 15.02
CA PHE A 187 19.04 2.50 14.59
C PHE A 187 19.14 3.59 15.67
N GLY A 188 20.02 3.41 16.67
CA GLY A 188 20.23 4.40 17.72
C GLY A 188 19.08 4.53 18.72
N LEU A 189 18.08 3.63 18.70
CA LEU A 189 16.99 3.60 19.66
C LEU A 189 17.44 2.82 20.92
N THR A 190 18.41 3.37 21.63
CA THR A 190 19.15 2.68 22.71
C THR A 190 18.53 2.84 24.09
N HIS A 191 17.54 3.73 24.25
CA HIS A 191 16.89 3.91 25.55
C HIS A 191 16.26 2.61 26.05
N GLU A 192 16.65 2.16 27.24
CA GLU A 192 16.20 0.92 27.85
C GLU A 192 15.37 1.20 29.11
N LEU A 193 14.18 0.65 29.15
CA LEU A 193 13.39 0.55 30.37
C LEU A 193 13.77 -0.73 31.10
N ARG A 194 14.21 -0.60 32.38
CA ARG A 194 14.58 -1.73 33.23
C ARG A 194 13.70 -1.74 34.47
N ASN A 195 13.44 -2.94 35.02
CA ASN A 195 12.82 -3.11 36.31
C ASN A 195 13.86 -2.90 37.44
N GLU A 196 13.43 -2.96 38.69
CA GLU A 196 14.30 -2.81 39.88
C GLU A 196 15.42 -3.88 39.92
N ALA A 197 15.18 -5.06 39.36
CA ALA A 197 16.16 -6.13 39.23
C ALA A 197 17.12 -5.97 38.04
N GLY A 198 17.06 -4.85 37.29
CA GLY A 198 17.92 -4.56 36.15
C GLY A 198 17.52 -5.27 34.85
N SER A 199 16.44 -6.07 34.82
CA SER A 199 15.99 -6.77 33.64
C SER A 199 15.30 -5.82 32.65
N LEU A 200 15.48 -6.06 31.34
CA LEU A 200 14.84 -5.28 30.30
C LEU A 200 13.32 -5.49 30.34
N LEU A 201 12.58 -4.39 30.37
CA LEU A 201 11.11 -4.41 30.25
C LEU A 201 10.64 -4.59 28.82
N VAL A 202 11.38 -4.06 27.83
CA VAL A 202 11.07 -4.20 26.39
C VAL A 202 12.31 -4.70 25.67
N ARG A 203 12.15 -5.78 24.90
CA ARG A 203 13.25 -6.37 24.14
C ARG A 203 13.77 -5.44 23.05
N ARG A 204 14.99 -5.73 22.56
CA ARG A 204 15.66 -4.97 21.51
C ARG A 204 15.14 -5.28 20.12
N ASP A 205 14.63 -6.49 19.94
CA ASP A 205 14.08 -6.92 18.67
C ASP A 205 12.65 -6.41 18.50
N VAL A 206 12.36 -5.89 17.32
CA VAL A 206 11.06 -5.40 16.90
C VAL A 206 10.68 -6.12 15.60
N THR A 207 9.51 -6.70 15.59
CA THR A 207 8.91 -7.24 14.36
C THR A 207 8.08 -6.16 13.70
N LEU A 208 8.30 -5.95 12.41
CA LEU A 208 7.54 -5.07 11.53
C LEU A 208 6.65 -5.94 10.65
N CYS A 209 5.38 -5.59 10.52
CA CYS A 209 4.41 -6.25 9.66
C CYS A 209 3.75 -5.21 8.77
N PHE A 210 3.66 -5.51 7.49
CA PHE A 210 3.10 -4.63 6.49
C PHE A 210 1.96 -5.35 5.77
N ALA A 211 0.80 -4.72 5.70
CA ALA A 211 -0.28 -5.08 4.81
C ALA A 211 -0.46 -3.90 3.85
N VAL A 212 -0.13 -4.10 2.59
CA VAL A 212 0.00 -3.03 1.61
C VAL A 212 -1.01 -3.24 0.49
N GLU A 213 -1.85 -2.24 0.26
CA GLU A 213 -2.57 -2.09 -1.01
C GLU A 213 -1.95 -0.96 -1.83
N ALA A 214 -1.87 -1.16 -3.15
CA ALA A 214 -1.37 -0.15 -4.07
C ALA A 214 -2.21 -0.11 -5.34
N ILE A 215 -2.41 1.09 -5.86
CA ILE A 215 -3.24 1.38 -7.02
C ILE A 215 -2.32 1.67 -8.21
N ARG A 216 -2.58 1.01 -9.34
CA ARG A 216 -1.83 1.23 -10.56
C ARG A 216 -2.01 2.67 -11.06
N THR A 217 -0.92 3.37 -11.26
CA THR A 217 -0.96 4.68 -11.89
C THR A 217 -1.18 4.52 -13.39
N SER A 218 -2.24 5.14 -13.91
CA SER A 218 -2.48 5.18 -15.37
C SER A 218 -1.36 6.01 -16.02
N THR A 219 -0.58 5.42 -16.89
CA THR A 219 0.22 6.19 -17.85
C THR A 219 -0.73 6.75 -18.91
N HIS A 220 -1.40 7.86 -18.61
CA HIS A 220 -1.96 8.70 -19.66
C HIS A 220 -0.80 9.59 -20.16
N PRO A 221 -0.35 9.44 -21.41
CA PRO A 221 0.45 10.49 -22.00
C PRO A 221 -0.49 11.69 -22.15
N HIS A 222 -0.21 12.75 -21.43
CA HIS A 222 -0.81 14.05 -21.70
C HIS A 222 -0.35 14.46 -23.11
N SER A 223 -1.15 14.15 -24.14
CA SER A 223 -1.04 14.79 -25.43
C SER A 223 -1.52 16.24 -25.24
N TYR A 224 -0.61 17.13 -24.94
CA TYR A 224 -0.83 18.55 -25.22
C TYR A 224 -0.88 18.70 -26.74
N GLY A 225 -2.10 18.71 -27.29
CA GLY A 225 -2.35 19.18 -28.64
C GLY A 225 -2.18 20.69 -28.66
N SER A 226 -1.26 21.13 -29.49
CA SER A 226 -1.02 22.53 -29.88
C SER A 226 -2.20 23.10 -30.63
#